data_d2d0799f44ff0087e69c7f72e128161c
#
_entry.id   d2d0799f44ff0087e69c7f72e128161c
#
_cell.length_a   1.000
_cell.length_b   1.000
_cell.length_c   1.000
_cell.angle_alpha   90.00
_cell.angle_beta   90.00
_cell.angle_gamma   90.00
#
_symmetry.space_group_name_H-M   'P 1'
#
loop_
_entity.id
_entity.type
_entity.pdbx_description
1 polymer ?
#
loop_
_entity_poly.entity_id
_entity_poly.type
_entity_poly.pdbx_seq_one_letter_code
_entity_poly.pdbx_strand_id
1 'polypeptide(L)'
;DAPSHPINQKELKKEGSYLNLVFFILIKLYKKLLIELSYRKLRLEFKKHSLRQEFNKKKLFSNSANSIFICISITGGIGDVICIARWIRQVKERFGQLIIIDVFYTSPQKTRFILEPNGVREVVSDLIFRRLSFSYDAVLTVNQFIISHDSKFKTERILSIAPDFYYFIKNINKSLIPYQKYIDYHPTLDGLFADLLVEEGLTRKDFLSVISGFDAPNPKLPFELPDDFFLKEVGLNDCQYITIHDGWDGTSNKASVRPTKSYPIDLFAKAIALIKNHYSNIKIVQLGFNNGSVIPGIDINLRNSTSLAQVALILKQAKAHIDIEGGLVHLATSLGTPCVVMIGPTNFSYYGYAENKNIKSKECGN
;
A
#
# COMPACT_ATOMS: atom_id res chain seq x y z
N ASP A 1 36.14 -41.91 -51.24
CA ASP A 1 36.51 -40.48 -51.19
C ASP A 1 35.28 -39.63 -51.40
N ALA A 2 34.75 -39.09 -50.31
CA ALA A 2 33.70 -38.11 -50.32
C ALA A 2 34.30 -36.74 -50.03
N PRO A 3 33.97 -35.68 -50.78
CA PRO A 3 34.51 -34.36 -50.52
C PRO A 3 33.79 -33.73 -49.37
N SER A 4 34.52 -33.43 -48.29
CA SER A 4 34.08 -32.61 -47.19
C SER A 4 34.00 -31.14 -47.64
N HIS A 5 32.79 -30.59 -47.84
CA HIS A 5 32.61 -29.18 -47.99
C HIS A 5 32.77 -28.48 -46.61
N PRO A 6 33.61 -27.48 -46.49
CA PRO A 6 33.69 -26.69 -45.26
C PRO A 6 32.45 -25.83 -45.12
N ILE A 7 31.70 -26.04 -44.06
CA ILE A 7 30.54 -25.18 -43.67
C ILE A 7 31.06 -23.75 -43.48
N ASN A 8 30.54 -22.85 -44.28
CA ASN A 8 30.95 -21.45 -44.33
C ASN A 8 30.52 -20.70 -43.04
N GLN A 9 31.48 -20.40 -42.19
CA GLN A 9 31.24 -19.67 -40.90
C GLN A 9 30.54 -18.32 -41.10
N LYS A 10 30.52 -17.76 -42.31
CA LYS A 10 29.78 -16.53 -42.63
C LYS A 10 28.25 -16.75 -42.75
N GLU A 11 27.83 -17.97 -43.15
CA GLU A 11 26.39 -18.30 -43.23
C GLU A 11 25.80 -18.58 -41.85
N LEU A 12 26.52 -19.26 -40.96
CA LEU A 12 26.11 -19.45 -39.55
C LEU A 12 25.96 -18.14 -38.78
N LYS A 13 26.81 -17.13 -39.05
CA LYS A 13 26.68 -15.80 -38.47
C LYS A 13 25.47 -15.01 -39.03
N LYS A 14 25.08 -15.24 -40.29
CA LYS A 14 23.87 -14.64 -40.86
C LYS A 14 22.59 -15.25 -40.29
N GLU A 15 22.51 -16.56 -40.13
CA GLU A 15 21.36 -17.24 -39.56
C GLU A 15 21.12 -16.86 -38.09
N GLY A 16 22.19 -16.77 -37.27
CA GLY A 16 22.12 -16.28 -35.91
C GLY A 16 21.63 -14.83 -35.81
N SER A 17 21.98 -13.98 -36.79
CA SER A 17 21.49 -12.59 -36.87
C SER A 17 19.99 -12.51 -37.23
N TYR A 18 19.49 -13.37 -38.12
CA TYR A 18 18.10 -13.45 -38.52
C TYR A 18 17.21 -13.97 -37.37
N LEU A 19 17.64 -15.02 -36.68
CA LEU A 19 16.94 -15.56 -35.50
C LEU A 19 16.80 -14.51 -34.37
N ASN A 20 17.88 -13.76 -34.10
CA ASN A 20 17.85 -12.67 -33.14
C ASN A 20 16.90 -11.55 -33.55
N LEU A 21 16.85 -11.19 -34.84
CA LEU A 21 15.93 -10.19 -35.37
C LEU A 21 14.47 -10.64 -35.26
N VAL A 22 14.18 -11.89 -35.63
CA VAL A 22 12.83 -12.48 -35.51
C VAL A 22 12.39 -12.50 -34.03
N PHE A 23 13.26 -12.93 -33.13
CA PHE A 23 12.99 -12.95 -31.69
C PHE A 23 12.73 -11.54 -31.12
N PHE A 24 13.49 -10.55 -31.56
CA PHE A 24 13.29 -9.16 -31.17
C PHE A 24 11.95 -8.60 -31.68
N ILE A 25 11.55 -8.93 -32.92
CA ILE A 25 10.25 -8.54 -33.48
C ILE A 25 9.12 -9.21 -32.70
N LEU A 26 9.23 -10.50 -32.38
CA LEU A 26 8.24 -11.23 -31.58
C LEU A 26 8.07 -10.64 -30.19
N ILE A 27 9.15 -10.25 -29.51
CA ILE A 27 9.11 -9.57 -28.22
C ILE A 27 8.40 -8.21 -28.35
N LYS A 28 8.69 -7.43 -29.40
CA LYS A 28 7.99 -6.15 -29.63
C LYS A 28 6.49 -6.34 -29.89
N LEU A 29 6.13 -7.31 -30.69
CA LEU A 29 4.71 -7.65 -30.97
C LEU A 29 4.00 -8.11 -29.70
N TYR A 30 4.61 -8.98 -28.91
CA TYR A 30 4.09 -9.44 -27.63
C TYR A 30 3.87 -8.27 -26.65
N LYS A 31 4.87 -7.36 -26.50
CA LYS A 31 4.73 -6.16 -25.68
C LYS A 31 3.59 -5.26 -26.16
N LYS A 32 3.47 -5.07 -27.49
CA LYS A 32 2.36 -4.29 -28.08
C LYS A 32 1.00 -4.92 -27.81
N LEU A 33 0.89 -6.25 -27.92
CA LEU A 33 -0.32 -6.99 -27.58
C LEU A 33 -0.70 -6.85 -26.10
N LEU A 34 0.26 -6.97 -25.18
CA LEU A 34 0.02 -6.79 -23.75
C LEU A 34 -0.47 -5.38 -23.43
N ILE A 35 0.10 -4.36 -24.09
CA ILE A 35 -0.34 -2.97 -23.94
C ILE A 35 -1.78 -2.82 -24.43
N GLU A 36 -2.12 -3.36 -25.61
CA GLU A 36 -3.49 -3.30 -26.18
C GLU A 36 -4.52 -4.00 -25.29
N LEU A 37 -4.18 -5.19 -24.76
CA LEU A 37 -5.03 -5.92 -23.81
C LEU A 37 -5.25 -5.12 -22.52
N SER A 38 -4.19 -4.45 -22.02
CA SER A 38 -4.28 -3.58 -20.86
C SER A 38 -5.20 -2.37 -21.12
N TYR A 39 -5.11 -1.76 -22.30
CA TYR A 39 -6.03 -0.67 -22.70
C TYR A 39 -7.47 -1.13 -22.83
N ARG A 40 -7.73 -2.33 -23.38
CA ARG A 40 -9.08 -2.90 -23.48
C ARG A 40 -9.67 -3.17 -22.10
N LYS A 41 -8.89 -3.76 -21.19
CA LYS A 41 -9.29 -3.97 -19.79
C LYS A 41 -9.63 -2.64 -19.12
N LEU A 42 -8.78 -1.63 -19.28
CA LEU A 42 -8.98 -0.30 -18.74
C LEU A 42 -10.26 0.38 -19.25
N ARG A 43 -10.55 0.26 -20.57
CA ARG A 43 -11.80 0.78 -21.16
C ARG A 43 -13.04 0.08 -20.60
N LEU A 44 -12.96 -1.24 -20.36
CA LEU A 44 -14.05 -1.99 -19.75
C LEU A 44 -14.29 -1.59 -18.29
N GLU A 45 -13.22 -1.41 -17.50
CA GLU A 45 -13.31 -0.93 -16.11
C GLU A 45 -13.89 0.48 -16.07
N PHE A 46 -13.42 1.38 -16.94
CA PHE A 46 -13.98 2.73 -17.09
C PHE A 46 -15.46 2.71 -17.41
N LYS A 47 -15.88 1.91 -18.41
CA LYS A 47 -17.30 1.80 -18.82
C LYS A 47 -18.16 1.24 -17.69
N LYS A 48 -17.70 0.17 -17.03
CA LYS A 48 -18.41 -0.41 -15.87
C LYS A 48 -18.57 0.59 -14.74
N HIS A 49 -17.50 1.31 -14.40
CA HIS A 49 -17.51 2.29 -13.31
C HIS A 49 -18.39 3.49 -13.67
N SER A 50 -18.31 4.02 -14.90
CA SER A 50 -19.16 5.12 -15.36
C SER A 50 -20.64 4.76 -15.30
N LEU A 51 -21.02 3.56 -15.75
CA LEU A 51 -22.39 3.06 -15.69
C LEU A 51 -22.86 2.88 -14.24
N ARG A 52 -21.99 2.37 -13.36
CA ARG A 52 -22.28 2.23 -11.92
C ARG A 52 -22.44 3.59 -11.25
N GLN A 53 -21.60 4.57 -11.60
CA GLN A 53 -21.70 5.94 -11.11
C GLN A 53 -23.01 6.60 -11.57
N GLU A 54 -23.39 6.48 -12.82
CA GLU A 54 -24.66 7.01 -13.32
C GLU A 54 -25.87 6.34 -12.65
N PHE A 55 -25.84 5.01 -12.52
CA PHE A 55 -26.89 4.26 -11.83
C PHE A 55 -26.97 4.62 -10.35
N ASN A 56 -25.83 4.68 -9.67
CA ASN A 56 -25.75 5.07 -8.26
C ASN A 56 -26.12 6.54 -8.06
N LYS A 57 -25.72 7.45 -8.97
CA LYS A 57 -26.17 8.84 -8.94
C LYS A 57 -27.70 8.91 -9.02
N LYS A 58 -28.32 8.24 -9.98
CA LYS A 58 -29.80 8.22 -10.10
C LYS A 58 -30.46 7.65 -8.85
N LYS A 59 -29.93 6.58 -8.27
CA LYS A 59 -30.44 5.95 -7.04
C LYS A 59 -30.15 6.75 -5.77
N LEU A 60 -28.99 7.40 -5.67
CA LEU A 60 -28.58 8.22 -4.52
C LEU A 60 -29.17 9.63 -4.59
N PHE A 61 -29.35 10.22 -5.79
CA PHE A 61 -30.02 11.51 -5.94
C PHE A 61 -31.51 11.45 -5.61
N SER A 62 -32.15 10.28 -5.75
CA SER A 62 -33.52 10.11 -5.23
C SER A 62 -33.57 10.06 -3.70
N ASN A 63 -32.46 9.73 -3.01
CA ASN A 63 -32.42 9.55 -1.56
C ASN A 63 -31.39 10.44 -0.82
N SER A 64 -30.50 11.17 -1.50
CA SER A 64 -29.43 11.96 -0.84
C SER A 64 -29.12 13.28 -1.57
N ALA A 65 -30.15 14.13 -1.72
CA ALA A 65 -29.96 15.53 -2.11
C ALA A 65 -28.96 16.26 -1.17
N ASN A 66 -28.70 15.71 0.02
CA ASN A 66 -28.01 16.31 1.15
C ASN A 66 -26.59 15.79 1.39
N SER A 67 -25.93 15.16 0.41
CA SER A 67 -24.54 14.69 0.56
C SER A 67 -23.66 15.18 -0.58
N ILE A 68 -22.40 15.48 -0.29
CA ILE A 68 -21.36 15.75 -1.29
C ILE A 68 -20.53 14.52 -1.58
N PHE A 69 -20.05 14.38 -2.81
CA PHE A 69 -19.20 13.29 -3.25
C PHE A 69 -17.73 13.72 -3.29
N ILE A 70 -16.90 13.01 -2.57
CA ILE A 70 -15.47 13.28 -2.45
C ILE A 70 -14.70 12.17 -3.14
N CYS A 71 -13.75 12.56 -3.98
CA CYS A 71 -12.82 11.69 -4.65
C CYS A 71 -11.44 11.84 -4.01
N ILE A 72 -10.87 10.76 -3.51
CA ILE A 72 -9.51 10.73 -2.95
C ILE A 72 -8.64 9.82 -3.79
N SER A 73 -7.59 10.36 -4.41
CA SER A 73 -6.54 9.56 -5.04
C SER A 73 -5.44 9.30 -4.03
N ILE A 74 -5.18 8.02 -3.73
CA ILE A 74 -4.12 7.61 -2.82
C ILE A 74 -2.89 7.18 -3.63
N THR A 75 -1.71 7.68 -3.24
CA THR A 75 -0.42 7.22 -3.75
C THR A 75 0.41 6.67 -2.59
N GLY A 76 1.32 5.73 -2.88
CA GLY A 76 2.16 5.08 -1.88
C GLY A 76 1.84 3.60 -1.66
N GLY A 77 2.47 2.99 -0.67
CA GLY A 77 2.34 1.58 -0.31
C GLY A 77 1.20 1.30 0.67
N ILE A 78 1.11 0.05 1.12
CA ILE A 78 0.07 -0.38 2.09
C ILE A 78 0.18 0.38 3.43
N GLY A 79 1.39 0.70 3.88
CA GLY A 79 1.59 1.54 5.07
C GLY A 79 0.92 2.90 4.94
N ASP A 80 1.05 3.55 3.77
CA ASP A 80 0.38 4.83 3.48
C ASP A 80 -1.13 4.67 3.46
N VAL A 81 -1.64 3.63 2.82
CA VAL A 81 -3.09 3.32 2.80
C VAL A 81 -3.65 3.21 4.22
N ILE A 82 -2.93 2.56 5.14
CA ILE A 82 -3.35 2.40 6.53
C ILE A 82 -3.36 3.75 7.27
N CYS A 83 -2.32 4.56 7.12
CA CYS A 83 -2.29 5.91 7.70
C CYS A 83 -3.43 6.78 7.17
N ILE A 84 -3.70 6.70 5.86
CA ILE A 84 -4.79 7.44 5.21
C ILE A 84 -6.17 6.91 5.65
N ALA A 85 -6.33 5.59 5.83
CA ALA A 85 -7.57 5.02 6.33
C ALA A 85 -7.94 5.52 7.73
N ARG A 86 -6.95 5.73 8.62
CA ARG A 86 -7.15 6.34 9.94
C ARG A 86 -7.68 7.76 9.81
N TRP A 87 -7.08 8.56 8.95
CA TRP A 87 -7.53 9.92 8.67
C TRP A 87 -8.93 9.94 8.04
N ILE A 88 -9.21 9.10 7.04
CA ILE A 88 -10.54 8.99 6.42
C ILE A 88 -11.60 8.65 7.46
N ARG A 89 -11.30 7.73 8.38
CA ARG A 89 -12.21 7.38 9.46
C ARG A 89 -12.56 8.58 10.32
N GLN A 90 -11.59 9.38 10.77
CA GLN A 90 -11.84 10.61 11.54
C GLN A 90 -12.66 11.63 10.74
N VAL A 91 -12.39 11.79 9.45
CA VAL A 91 -13.20 12.64 8.55
C VAL A 91 -14.64 12.12 8.47
N LYS A 92 -14.84 10.81 8.36
CA LYS A 92 -16.19 10.21 8.36
C LYS A 92 -16.89 10.35 9.72
N GLU A 93 -16.18 10.18 10.80
CA GLU A 93 -16.73 10.41 12.16
C GLU A 93 -17.19 11.84 12.34
N ARG A 94 -16.45 12.83 11.82
CA ARG A 94 -16.79 14.26 11.91
C ARG A 94 -17.97 14.66 11.01
N PHE A 95 -18.00 14.22 9.75
CA PHE A 95 -18.96 14.71 8.75
C PHE A 95 -20.10 13.72 8.44
N GLY A 96 -20.01 12.50 8.88
CA GLY A 96 -21.07 11.49 8.82
C GLY A 96 -21.63 11.28 7.42
N GLN A 97 -22.96 11.44 7.33
CA GLN A 97 -23.71 11.24 6.09
C GLN A 97 -23.64 12.43 5.11
N LEU A 98 -23.09 13.58 5.55
CA LEU A 98 -22.91 14.74 4.67
C LEU A 98 -21.90 14.49 3.55
N ILE A 99 -21.01 13.52 3.74
CA ILE A 99 -19.95 13.19 2.77
C ILE A 99 -19.98 11.72 2.37
N ILE A 100 -19.75 11.48 1.08
CA ILE A 100 -19.58 10.14 0.49
C ILE A 100 -18.19 10.11 -0.14
N ILE A 101 -17.36 9.18 0.30
CA ILE A 101 -15.95 9.09 -0.11
C ILE A 101 -15.73 7.88 -1.02
N ASP A 102 -15.17 8.11 -2.20
CA ASP A 102 -14.59 7.08 -3.05
C ASP A 102 -13.08 7.26 -3.13
N VAL A 103 -12.36 6.16 -3.12
CA VAL A 103 -10.90 6.15 -3.19
C VAL A 103 -10.43 5.58 -4.52
N PHE A 104 -9.43 6.24 -5.12
CA PHE A 104 -8.73 5.79 -6.31
C PHE A 104 -7.32 5.31 -5.92
N TYR A 105 -7.04 4.04 -6.23
CA TYR A 105 -5.78 3.39 -5.86
C TYR A 105 -5.32 2.39 -6.94
N THR A 106 -4.01 2.17 -7.06
CA THR A 106 -3.42 1.29 -8.09
C THR A 106 -3.89 -0.16 -8.02
N SER A 107 -4.20 -0.65 -6.83
CA SER A 107 -4.61 -2.05 -6.60
C SER A 107 -5.87 -2.11 -5.72
N PRO A 108 -7.05 -1.77 -6.26
CA PRO A 108 -8.29 -1.68 -5.49
C PRO A 108 -8.61 -2.94 -4.68
N GLN A 109 -8.46 -4.12 -5.30
CA GLN A 109 -8.79 -5.41 -4.68
C GLN A 109 -7.94 -5.72 -3.45
N LYS A 110 -6.71 -5.14 -3.39
CA LYS A 110 -5.80 -5.34 -2.26
C LYS A 110 -6.14 -4.46 -1.05
N THR A 111 -6.98 -3.43 -1.21
CA THR A 111 -7.17 -2.41 -0.17
C THR A 111 -8.62 -2.20 0.25
N ARG A 112 -9.60 -2.80 -0.44
CA ARG A 112 -11.01 -2.71 -0.06
C ARG A 112 -11.26 -3.11 1.38
N PHE A 113 -10.73 -4.25 1.81
CA PHE A 113 -10.87 -4.77 3.16
C PHE A 113 -10.32 -3.84 4.26
N ILE A 114 -9.48 -2.85 3.89
CA ILE A 114 -8.96 -1.80 4.76
C ILE A 114 -9.88 -0.57 4.69
N LEU A 115 -10.17 -0.10 3.48
CA LEU A 115 -10.74 1.23 3.23
C LEU A 115 -12.26 1.27 3.43
N GLU A 116 -12.98 0.25 2.95
CA GLU A 116 -14.45 0.21 3.02
C GLU A 116 -14.96 0.19 4.48
N PRO A 117 -14.41 -0.62 5.41
CA PRO A 117 -14.80 -0.58 6.82
C PRO A 117 -14.46 0.75 7.52
N ASN A 118 -13.58 1.57 6.93
CA ASN A 118 -13.19 2.87 7.46
C ASN A 118 -13.93 4.06 6.81
N GLY A 119 -15.06 3.79 6.15
CA GLY A 119 -15.97 4.82 5.66
C GLY A 119 -15.80 5.20 4.18
N VAL A 120 -15.01 4.43 3.43
CA VAL A 120 -14.95 4.52 1.96
C VAL A 120 -16.11 3.72 1.37
N ARG A 121 -16.85 4.34 0.44
CA ARG A 121 -17.96 3.66 -0.25
C ARG A 121 -17.46 2.68 -1.31
N GLU A 122 -16.48 3.10 -2.10
CA GLU A 122 -15.94 2.31 -3.21
C GLU A 122 -14.44 2.59 -3.41
N VAL A 123 -13.67 1.52 -3.66
CA VAL A 123 -12.27 1.62 -4.06
C VAL A 123 -12.15 1.29 -5.54
N VAL A 124 -11.57 2.18 -6.31
CA VAL A 124 -11.53 2.20 -7.76
C VAL A 124 -10.09 2.27 -8.27
N SER A 125 -9.84 1.82 -9.50
CA SER A 125 -8.52 1.95 -10.13
C SER A 125 -8.15 3.43 -10.36
N ASP A 126 -6.94 3.83 -9.96
CA ASP A 126 -6.38 5.16 -10.17
C ASP A 126 -6.17 5.50 -11.65
N LEU A 127 -6.06 4.48 -12.51
CA LEU A 127 -5.94 4.66 -13.96
C LEU A 127 -7.07 5.48 -14.59
N ILE A 128 -8.25 5.47 -13.95
CA ILE A 128 -9.42 6.22 -14.44
C ILE A 128 -9.66 7.53 -13.65
N PHE A 129 -8.85 7.83 -12.64
CA PHE A 129 -8.96 9.02 -11.80
C PHE A 129 -9.07 10.32 -12.60
N ARG A 130 -8.16 10.54 -13.56
CA ARG A 130 -8.16 11.77 -14.37
C ARG A 130 -9.46 12.02 -15.12
N ARG A 131 -10.14 10.94 -15.55
CA ARG A 131 -11.39 11.03 -16.31
C ARG A 131 -12.63 11.15 -15.44
N LEU A 132 -12.59 10.60 -14.22
CA LEU A 132 -13.75 10.58 -13.35
C LEU A 132 -13.74 11.68 -12.29
N SER A 133 -12.59 12.25 -11.96
CA SER A 133 -12.45 13.21 -10.87
C SER A 133 -13.37 14.43 -11.02
N PHE A 134 -13.63 14.91 -12.26
CA PHE A 134 -14.54 16.04 -12.51
C PHE A 134 -16.02 15.75 -12.17
N SER A 135 -16.39 14.49 -12.01
CA SER A 135 -17.76 14.10 -11.62
C SER A 135 -18.02 14.31 -10.14
N TYR A 136 -17.00 14.42 -9.32
CA TYR A 136 -17.09 14.60 -7.88
C TYR A 136 -17.27 16.07 -7.50
N ASP A 137 -17.69 16.31 -6.26
CA ASP A 137 -17.89 17.67 -5.74
C ASP A 137 -16.56 18.21 -5.16
N ALA A 138 -15.74 17.35 -4.54
CA ALA A 138 -14.38 17.67 -4.10
C ALA A 138 -13.39 16.60 -4.56
N VAL A 139 -12.16 17.00 -4.86
CA VAL A 139 -11.10 16.14 -5.36
C VAL A 139 -9.82 16.38 -4.56
N LEU A 140 -9.31 15.29 -3.97
CA LEU A 140 -8.10 15.29 -3.16
C LEU A 140 -7.09 14.26 -3.69
N THR A 141 -5.82 14.54 -3.54
CA THR A 141 -4.75 13.53 -3.60
C THR A 141 -4.14 13.42 -2.21
N VAL A 142 -4.03 12.21 -1.68
CA VAL A 142 -3.49 11.98 -0.34
C VAL A 142 -2.39 10.94 -0.39
N ASN A 143 -1.26 11.30 0.17
CA ASN A 143 -0.12 10.44 0.43
C ASN A 143 0.45 10.77 1.82
N GLN A 144 1.66 11.26 1.90
CA GLN A 144 2.21 11.89 3.10
C GLN A 144 1.54 13.25 3.40
N PHE A 145 0.96 13.88 2.37
CA PHE A 145 0.26 15.16 2.44
C PHE A 145 -1.16 15.05 1.91
N ILE A 146 -2.01 16.02 2.26
CA ILE A 146 -3.37 16.17 1.72
C ILE A 146 -3.35 17.32 0.73
N ILE A 147 -3.48 17.02 -0.56
CA ILE A 147 -3.46 18.00 -1.64
C ILE A 147 -4.87 18.18 -2.19
N SER A 148 -5.46 19.36 -2.02
CA SER A 148 -6.75 19.70 -2.60
C SER A 148 -6.59 20.20 -4.04
N HIS A 149 -7.48 19.75 -4.93
CA HIS A 149 -7.56 20.23 -6.31
C HIS A 149 -8.70 21.26 -6.40
N ASP A 150 -8.50 22.44 -5.83
CA ASP A 150 -9.54 23.46 -5.66
C ASP A 150 -10.22 23.88 -6.98
N SER A 151 -9.50 23.88 -8.10
CA SER A 151 -10.05 24.17 -9.44
C SER A 151 -11.09 23.13 -9.90
N LYS A 152 -11.17 21.97 -9.24
CA LYS A 152 -12.15 20.92 -9.51
C LYS A 152 -13.29 20.89 -8.49
N PHE A 153 -13.30 21.79 -7.51
CA PHE A 153 -14.35 21.83 -6.49
C PHE A 153 -15.63 22.46 -7.06
N LYS A 154 -16.76 21.82 -6.82
CA LYS A 154 -18.08 22.41 -7.03
C LYS A 154 -18.46 23.24 -5.80
N THR A 155 -17.77 24.37 -5.64
CA THR A 155 -17.77 25.18 -4.43
C THR A 155 -19.17 25.56 -3.96
N GLU A 156 -20.06 26.02 -4.86
CA GLU A 156 -21.45 26.40 -4.50
C GLU A 156 -22.21 25.22 -3.89
N ARG A 157 -22.08 24.03 -4.50
CA ARG A 157 -22.74 22.81 -3.99
C ARG A 157 -22.16 22.39 -2.65
N ILE A 158 -20.83 22.44 -2.48
CA ILE A 158 -20.19 22.09 -1.20
C ILE A 158 -20.66 23.05 -0.11
N LEU A 159 -20.66 24.36 -0.37
CA LEU A 159 -21.10 25.36 0.60
C LEU A 159 -22.59 25.23 0.96
N SER A 160 -23.44 24.81 0.02
CA SER A 160 -24.88 24.63 0.28
C SER A 160 -25.20 23.39 1.12
N ILE A 161 -24.38 22.33 1.05
CA ILE A 161 -24.67 21.03 1.69
C ILE A 161 -23.77 20.79 2.92
N ALA A 162 -22.49 21.07 2.81
CA ALA A 162 -21.48 20.79 3.81
C ALA A 162 -20.47 21.94 3.93
N PRO A 163 -20.89 23.16 4.35
CA PRO A 163 -20.00 24.32 4.45
C PRO A 163 -18.80 24.04 5.37
N ASP A 164 -19.02 23.33 6.47
CA ASP A 164 -17.96 22.99 7.42
C ASP A 164 -16.88 22.12 6.79
N PHE A 165 -17.22 21.24 5.84
CA PHE A 165 -16.23 20.47 5.07
C PHE A 165 -15.39 21.37 4.17
N TYR A 166 -16.00 22.38 3.53
CA TYR A 166 -15.26 23.34 2.73
C TYR A 166 -14.20 24.07 3.56
N TYR A 167 -14.60 24.63 4.70
CA TYR A 167 -13.68 25.34 5.60
C TYR A 167 -12.64 24.38 6.22
N PHE A 168 -13.00 23.16 6.53
CA PHE A 168 -12.07 22.11 6.97
C PHE A 168 -10.93 21.91 5.97
N ILE A 169 -11.23 21.73 4.68
CA ILE A 169 -10.19 21.60 3.65
C ILE A 169 -9.36 22.90 3.52
N LYS A 170 -9.99 24.07 3.60
CA LYS A 170 -9.25 25.34 3.57
C LYS A 170 -8.31 25.50 4.76
N ASN A 171 -8.69 25.01 5.92
CA ASN A 171 -7.82 25.02 7.11
C ASN A 171 -6.64 24.05 6.94
N ILE A 172 -6.86 22.85 6.39
CA ILE A 172 -5.76 21.92 6.06
C ILE A 172 -4.77 22.61 5.12
N ASN A 173 -5.24 23.26 4.05
CA ASN A 173 -4.36 23.96 3.11
C ASN A 173 -3.51 25.03 3.81
N LYS A 174 -4.09 25.78 4.78
CA LYS A 174 -3.34 26.75 5.59
C LYS A 174 -2.30 26.08 6.48
N SER A 175 -2.66 24.96 7.13
CA SER A 175 -1.76 24.20 8.00
C SER A 175 -0.59 23.56 7.22
N LEU A 176 -0.74 23.36 5.91
CA LEU A 176 0.31 22.81 5.04
C LEU A 176 1.30 23.88 4.52
N ILE A 177 1.03 25.18 4.65
CA ILE A 177 1.92 26.24 4.16
C ILE A 177 3.36 26.12 4.67
N PRO A 178 3.63 25.84 5.96
CA PRO A 178 4.98 25.67 6.47
C PRO A 178 5.75 24.51 5.82
N TYR A 179 5.03 23.52 5.28
CA TYR A 179 5.60 22.30 4.71
C TYR A 179 5.67 22.34 3.17
N GLN A 180 5.36 23.47 2.52
CA GLN A 180 5.26 23.59 1.06
C GLN A 180 6.52 23.08 0.34
N LYS A 181 7.71 23.39 0.85
CA LYS A 181 8.98 22.91 0.30
C LYS A 181 9.06 21.38 0.25
N TYR A 182 8.56 20.69 1.29
CA TYR A 182 8.57 19.22 1.35
C TYR A 182 7.52 18.62 0.43
N ILE A 183 6.39 19.29 0.22
CA ILE A 183 5.36 18.89 -0.74
C ILE A 183 5.91 18.98 -2.18
N ASP A 184 6.58 20.06 -2.52
CA ASP A 184 7.10 20.32 -3.87
C ASP A 184 8.23 19.35 -4.25
N TYR A 185 9.02 18.91 -3.28
CA TYR A 185 10.16 18.01 -3.48
C TYR A 185 9.92 16.58 -2.99
N HIS A 186 8.67 16.21 -2.71
CA HIS A 186 8.33 14.82 -2.38
C HIS A 186 8.58 13.88 -3.58
N PRO A 187 9.22 12.72 -3.43
CA PRO A 187 9.70 12.09 -2.18
C PRO A 187 11.19 12.42 -1.81
N THR A 188 11.85 13.32 -2.52
CA THR A 188 13.29 13.56 -2.36
C THR A 188 13.67 14.07 -0.95
N LEU A 189 12.79 14.86 -0.34
CA LEU A 189 13.03 15.45 0.98
C LEU A 189 12.32 14.70 2.12
N ASP A 190 11.81 13.50 1.89
CA ASP A 190 11.03 12.77 2.91
C ASP A 190 11.82 12.47 4.20
N GLY A 191 13.13 12.21 4.08
CA GLY A 191 13.99 12.02 5.24
C GLY A 191 14.08 13.27 6.13
N LEU A 192 14.35 14.42 5.52
CA LEU A 192 14.41 15.70 6.25
C LEU A 192 13.03 16.10 6.80
N PHE A 193 11.97 15.78 6.11
CA PHE A 193 10.61 16.00 6.58
C PHE A 193 10.30 15.12 7.80
N ALA A 194 10.73 13.86 7.80
CA ALA A 194 10.59 12.97 8.94
C ALA A 194 11.32 13.50 10.18
N ASP A 195 12.54 14.02 10.00
CA ASP A 195 13.32 14.60 11.09
C ASP A 195 12.65 15.85 11.68
N LEU A 196 12.19 16.76 10.81
CA LEU A 196 11.43 17.95 11.22
C LEU A 196 10.19 17.58 12.05
N LEU A 197 9.40 16.62 11.56
CA LEU A 197 8.18 16.22 12.27
C LEU A 197 8.45 15.58 13.62
N VAL A 198 9.55 14.83 13.76
CA VAL A 198 9.97 14.27 15.05
C VAL A 198 10.35 15.38 16.02
N GLU A 199 11.02 16.45 15.57
CA GLU A 199 11.30 17.63 16.40
C GLU A 199 10.01 18.34 16.84
N GLU A 200 8.96 18.32 16.01
CA GLU A 200 7.62 18.84 16.34
C GLU A 200 6.78 17.86 17.19
N GLY A 201 7.33 16.70 17.56
CA GLY A 201 6.63 15.66 18.34
C GLY A 201 5.63 14.84 17.52
N LEU A 202 5.73 14.87 16.20
CA LEU A 202 4.81 14.18 15.28
C LEU A 202 5.46 12.95 14.65
N THR A 203 4.62 12.03 14.22
CA THR A 203 5.05 10.81 13.53
C THR A 203 4.29 10.64 12.21
N ARG A 204 4.73 9.69 11.36
CA ARG A 204 4.05 9.36 10.10
C ARG A 204 2.55 9.07 10.27
N LYS A 205 2.19 8.44 11.37
CA LYS A 205 0.81 8.02 11.65
C LYS A 205 -0.08 9.15 12.15
N ASP A 206 0.51 10.22 12.73
CA ASP A 206 -0.23 11.30 13.37
C ASP A 206 -0.42 12.50 12.45
N PHE A 207 0.54 12.75 11.56
CA PHE A 207 0.64 13.99 10.79
C PHE A 207 -0.65 14.36 10.06
N LEU A 208 -1.24 13.43 9.28
CA LEU A 208 -2.47 13.72 8.52
C LEU A 208 -3.64 14.15 9.42
N SER A 209 -3.74 13.55 10.59
CA SER A 209 -4.76 13.86 11.58
C SER A 209 -4.51 15.22 12.22
N VAL A 210 -3.31 15.47 12.70
CA VAL A 210 -2.96 16.70 13.42
C VAL A 210 -3.07 17.94 12.52
N ILE A 211 -2.55 17.89 11.27
CA ILE A 211 -2.70 19.02 10.32
C ILE A 211 -4.17 19.27 9.94
N SER A 212 -5.04 18.28 10.11
CA SER A 212 -6.47 18.38 9.89
C SER A 212 -7.25 18.88 11.12
N GLY A 213 -6.56 19.15 12.23
CA GLY A 213 -7.17 19.57 13.48
C GLY A 213 -7.88 18.44 14.23
N PHE A 214 -7.43 17.20 14.00
CA PHE A 214 -7.84 16.04 14.80
C PHE A 214 -6.76 15.67 15.81
N ASP A 215 -7.15 14.95 16.86
CA ASP A 215 -6.20 14.29 17.74
C ASP A 215 -5.47 13.16 17.00
N ALA A 216 -4.35 12.69 17.58
CA ALA A 216 -3.63 11.53 17.09
C ALA A 216 -4.58 10.33 16.94
N PRO A 217 -4.57 9.63 15.79
CA PRO A 217 -5.56 8.61 15.51
C PRO A 217 -5.32 7.34 16.31
N ASN A 218 -6.40 6.61 16.64
CA ASN A 218 -6.26 5.27 17.19
C ASN A 218 -5.44 4.39 16.20
N PRO A 219 -4.38 3.72 16.66
CA PRO A 219 -3.60 2.85 15.80
C PRO A 219 -4.40 1.67 15.24
N LYS A 220 -5.42 1.19 15.97
CA LYS A 220 -6.28 0.09 15.55
C LYS A 220 -7.36 0.54 14.57
N LEU A 221 -7.58 -0.29 13.53
CA LEU A 221 -8.62 -0.08 12.52
C LEU A 221 -9.55 -1.29 12.44
N PRO A 222 -10.81 -1.10 12.03
CA PRO A 222 -11.65 -2.20 11.57
C PRO A 222 -11.19 -2.69 10.19
N PHE A 223 -11.29 -4.01 9.97
CA PHE A 223 -10.97 -4.68 8.72
C PHE A 223 -12.07 -5.68 8.38
N GLU A 224 -12.38 -5.82 7.10
CA GLU A 224 -13.21 -6.92 6.60
C GLU A 224 -12.29 -8.10 6.25
N LEU A 225 -12.13 -9.02 7.19
CA LEU A 225 -11.23 -10.17 7.05
C LEU A 225 -11.97 -11.37 6.46
N PRO A 226 -11.24 -12.26 5.75
CA PRO A 226 -11.78 -13.55 5.32
C PRO A 226 -12.24 -14.42 6.50
N ASP A 227 -13.00 -15.47 6.19
CA ASP A 227 -13.39 -16.49 7.14
C ASP A 227 -12.15 -17.24 7.70
N ASP A 228 -12.21 -17.63 8.97
CA ASP A 228 -11.16 -18.40 9.67
C ASP A 228 -10.92 -19.79 9.04
N PHE A 229 -11.83 -20.28 8.20
CA PHE A 229 -11.64 -21.52 7.43
C PHE A 229 -10.31 -21.53 6.66
N PHE A 230 -9.88 -20.38 6.16
CA PHE A 230 -8.59 -20.22 5.48
C PHE A 230 -7.40 -20.62 6.37
N LEU A 231 -7.45 -20.34 7.68
CA LEU A 231 -6.39 -20.76 8.61
C LEU A 231 -6.27 -22.27 8.71
N LYS A 232 -7.42 -22.99 8.61
CA LYS A 232 -7.45 -24.44 8.56
C LYS A 232 -6.80 -25.00 7.29
N GLU A 233 -7.10 -24.39 6.14
CA GLU A 233 -6.50 -24.78 4.85
C GLU A 233 -4.97 -24.69 4.85
N VAL A 234 -4.42 -23.69 5.55
CA VAL A 234 -2.95 -23.49 5.64
C VAL A 234 -2.32 -24.11 6.91
N GLY A 235 -3.09 -24.86 7.70
CA GLY A 235 -2.61 -25.60 8.88
C GLY A 235 -2.26 -24.73 10.09
N LEU A 236 -2.96 -23.61 10.26
CA LEU A 236 -2.72 -22.62 11.32
C LEU A 236 -3.84 -22.54 12.37
N ASN A 237 -4.95 -23.27 12.23
CA ASN A 237 -6.10 -23.17 13.13
C ASN A 237 -5.86 -23.68 14.55
N ASP A 238 -5.02 -24.74 14.72
CA ASP A 238 -4.81 -25.42 15.99
C ASP A 238 -3.39 -25.28 16.55
N CYS A 239 -2.67 -24.22 16.16
CA CYS A 239 -1.31 -24.02 16.60
C CYS A 239 -1.01 -22.56 16.97
N GLN A 240 -0.07 -22.39 17.88
CA GLN A 240 0.52 -21.07 18.12
C GLN A 240 1.61 -20.80 17.08
N TYR A 241 1.62 -19.58 16.53
CA TYR A 241 2.62 -19.22 15.55
C TYR A 241 3.03 -17.75 15.65
N ILE A 242 4.19 -17.46 15.14
CA ILE A 242 4.65 -16.12 14.80
C ILE A 242 4.85 -16.01 13.30
N THR A 243 4.65 -14.81 12.78
CA THR A 243 4.88 -14.51 11.39
C THR A 243 6.20 -13.78 11.19
N ILE A 244 6.86 -14.01 10.05
CA ILE A 244 8.09 -13.35 9.69
C ILE A 244 8.03 -12.91 8.23
N HIS A 245 8.62 -11.74 7.95
CA HIS A 245 8.78 -11.21 6.60
C HIS A 245 10.20 -10.72 6.41
N ASP A 246 10.79 -10.93 5.23
CA ASP A 246 12.19 -10.57 4.95
C ASP A 246 12.38 -9.12 4.50
N GLY A 247 11.29 -8.33 4.49
CA GLY A 247 11.29 -6.95 4.06
C GLY A 247 11.37 -6.75 2.54
N TRP A 248 11.35 -7.82 1.76
CA TRP A 248 11.45 -7.71 0.31
C TRP A 248 10.12 -7.25 -0.31
N ASP A 249 10.16 -6.08 -0.96
CA ASP A 249 9.10 -5.58 -1.82
C ASP A 249 9.49 -5.74 -3.29
N GLY A 250 8.75 -6.58 -4.01
CA GLY A 250 9.02 -6.88 -5.43
C GLY A 250 8.89 -5.68 -6.38
N THR A 251 8.35 -4.55 -5.92
CA THR A 251 8.15 -3.35 -6.73
C THR A 251 9.25 -2.31 -6.58
N SER A 252 9.77 -2.11 -5.37
CA SER A 252 10.74 -1.06 -5.06
C SER A 252 12.20 -1.49 -5.18
N ASN A 253 12.49 -2.79 -5.17
CA ASN A 253 13.86 -3.31 -5.07
C ASN A 253 14.46 -3.86 -6.39
N LYS A 254 13.81 -3.66 -7.53
CA LYS A 254 14.25 -4.22 -8.82
C LYS A 254 15.62 -3.75 -9.32
N ALA A 255 16.13 -2.65 -8.79
CA ALA A 255 17.39 -2.05 -9.24
C ALA A 255 18.54 -2.14 -8.22
N SER A 256 18.33 -2.67 -7.03
CA SER A 256 19.34 -2.68 -5.96
C SER A 256 19.89 -4.07 -5.71
N VAL A 257 21.22 -4.20 -5.72
CA VAL A 257 21.94 -5.41 -5.32
C VAL A 257 21.81 -5.66 -3.80
N ARG A 258 21.56 -4.60 -3.02
CA ARG A 258 21.23 -4.65 -1.59
C ARG A 258 20.09 -3.69 -1.30
N PRO A 259 18.86 -4.17 -1.22
CA PRO A 259 17.75 -3.31 -0.85
C PRO A 259 17.96 -2.78 0.57
N THR A 260 17.86 -1.46 0.73
CA THR A 260 18.07 -0.78 2.03
C THR A 260 17.05 -1.19 3.09
N LYS A 261 15.91 -1.73 2.67
CA LYS A 261 14.85 -2.27 3.53
C LYS A 261 14.83 -3.81 3.47
N SER A 262 15.95 -4.46 3.76
CA SER A 262 16.03 -5.91 3.95
C SER A 262 16.98 -6.23 5.09
N TYR A 263 16.63 -7.25 5.86
CA TYR A 263 17.47 -7.73 6.96
C TYR A 263 18.22 -8.99 6.53
N PRO A 264 19.48 -9.23 6.96
CA PRO A 264 20.23 -10.41 6.57
C PRO A 264 19.53 -11.71 6.95
N ILE A 265 19.40 -12.62 5.98
CA ILE A 265 18.65 -13.88 6.14
C ILE A 265 19.28 -14.80 7.18
N ASP A 266 20.60 -14.82 7.26
CA ASP A 266 21.35 -15.61 8.26
C ASP A 266 21.06 -15.14 9.69
N LEU A 267 20.83 -13.84 9.90
CA LEU A 267 20.43 -13.28 11.20
C LEU A 267 18.98 -13.63 11.53
N PHE A 268 18.05 -13.63 10.54
CA PHE A 268 16.72 -14.17 10.73
C PHE A 268 16.75 -15.65 11.12
N ALA A 269 17.57 -16.47 10.43
CA ALA A 269 17.72 -17.89 10.74
C ALA A 269 18.22 -18.12 12.18
N LYS A 270 19.20 -17.33 12.64
CA LYS A 270 19.69 -17.38 14.03
C LYS A 270 18.59 -16.99 15.03
N ALA A 271 17.82 -15.94 14.75
CA ALA A 271 16.69 -15.53 15.59
C ALA A 271 15.63 -16.64 15.68
N ILE A 272 15.28 -17.28 14.55
CA ILE A 272 14.34 -18.41 14.51
C ILE A 272 14.86 -19.58 15.37
N ALA A 273 16.13 -19.94 15.26
CA ALA A 273 16.72 -21.02 16.05
C ALA A 273 16.62 -20.73 17.56
N LEU A 274 16.90 -19.49 17.97
CA LEU A 274 16.74 -19.08 19.36
C LEU A 274 15.29 -19.13 19.84
N ILE A 275 14.35 -18.69 19.01
CA ILE A 275 12.91 -18.75 19.33
C ILE A 275 12.47 -20.21 19.52
N LYS A 276 12.82 -21.10 18.60
CA LYS A 276 12.45 -22.53 18.66
C LYS A 276 13.08 -23.24 19.85
N ASN A 277 14.27 -22.86 20.26
CA ASN A 277 14.91 -23.40 21.46
C ASN A 277 14.17 -23.04 22.74
N HIS A 278 13.55 -21.84 22.80
CA HIS A 278 12.78 -21.39 23.96
C HIS A 278 11.29 -21.82 23.92
N TYR A 279 10.73 -21.92 22.72
CA TYR A 279 9.31 -22.18 22.49
C TYR A 279 9.13 -23.34 21.50
N SER A 280 9.27 -24.57 21.98
CA SER A 280 9.25 -25.80 21.15
C SER A 280 7.96 -25.99 20.32
N ASN A 281 6.83 -25.45 20.79
CA ASN A 281 5.52 -25.65 20.16
C ASN A 281 5.08 -24.49 19.27
N ILE A 282 5.92 -23.47 19.04
CA ILE A 282 5.56 -22.33 18.21
C ILE A 282 5.98 -22.57 16.75
N LYS A 283 5.07 -22.37 15.82
CA LYS A 283 5.39 -22.42 14.38
C LYS A 283 5.87 -21.06 13.86
N ILE A 284 6.77 -21.10 12.91
CA ILE A 284 7.29 -19.93 12.21
C ILE A 284 6.70 -19.90 10.80
N VAL A 285 5.96 -18.85 10.47
CA VAL A 285 5.25 -18.65 9.20
C VAL A 285 5.87 -17.53 8.41
N GLN A 286 6.44 -17.82 7.25
CA GLN A 286 6.97 -16.77 6.39
C GLN A 286 5.90 -16.22 5.44
N LEU A 287 5.73 -14.89 5.47
CA LEU A 287 4.89 -14.10 4.56
C LEU A 287 5.75 -13.36 3.53
N GLY A 288 5.14 -12.82 2.48
CA GLY A 288 5.81 -11.98 1.49
C GLY A 288 5.66 -12.44 0.04
N PHE A 289 6.57 -12.00 -0.81
CA PHE A 289 6.60 -12.32 -2.24
C PHE A 289 7.68 -13.36 -2.58
N ASN A 290 7.54 -14.06 -3.72
CA ASN A 290 8.50 -15.06 -4.18
C ASN A 290 9.89 -14.49 -4.52
N ASN A 291 10.00 -13.17 -4.72
CA ASN A 291 11.26 -12.51 -5.05
C ASN A 291 12.25 -12.47 -3.87
N GLY A 292 11.73 -12.64 -2.65
CA GLY A 292 12.55 -12.82 -1.45
C GLY A 292 13.09 -14.26 -1.33
N SER A 293 13.98 -14.48 -0.38
CA SER A 293 14.52 -15.80 -0.09
C SER A 293 13.70 -16.53 0.96
N VAL A 294 13.67 -17.85 0.90
CA VAL A 294 13.16 -18.67 2.00
C VAL A 294 14.12 -18.55 3.18
N ILE A 295 13.59 -18.12 4.32
CA ILE A 295 14.39 -18.02 5.55
C ILE A 295 14.57 -19.43 6.14
N PRO A 296 15.81 -19.88 6.41
CA PRO A 296 16.03 -21.19 7.02
C PRO A 296 15.33 -21.30 8.39
N GLY A 297 14.74 -22.47 8.64
CA GLY A 297 14.08 -22.77 9.92
C GLY A 297 12.60 -22.41 10.02
N ILE A 298 11.97 -21.86 8.96
CA ILE A 298 10.52 -21.68 8.92
C ILE A 298 9.79 -23.03 8.86
N ASP A 299 8.57 -23.07 9.37
CA ASP A 299 7.70 -24.26 9.32
C ASP A 299 6.70 -24.19 8.16
N ILE A 300 6.18 -23.00 7.87
CA ILE A 300 5.19 -22.78 6.82
C ILE A 300 5.61 -21.60 5.95
N ASN A 301 5.67 -21.82 4.63
CA ASN A 301 6.01 -20.81 3.65
C ASN A 301 4.73 -20.39 2.91
N LEU A 302 4.21 -19.21 3.20
CA LEU A 302 3.02 -18.63 2.57
C LEU A 302 3.35 -17.47 1.61
N ARG A 303 4.60 -17.34 1.20
CA ARG A 303 4.99 -16.29 0.25
C ARG A 303 4.28 -16.50 -1.09
N ASN A 304 3.71 -15.43 -1.62
CA ASN A 304 2.99 -15.36 -2.90
C ASN A 304 1.79 -16.35 -3.05
N SER A 305 1.34 -16.95 -1.96
CA SER A 305 0.21 -17.88 -1.94
C SER A 305 -1.04 -17.30 -1.26
N THR A 306 -0.96 -16.05 -0.80
CA THR A 306 -2.03 -15.39 -0.03
C THR A 306 -2.39 -14.03 -0.62
N SER A 307 -3.66 -13.68 -0.56
CA SER A 307 -4.10 -12.29 -0.74
C SER A 307 -3.72 -11.43 0.48
N LEU A 308 -3.70 -10.12 0.34
CA LEU A 308 -3.38 -9.23 1.46
C LEU A 308 -4.41 -9.32 2.60
N ALA A 309 -5.69 -9.59 2.30
CA ALA A 309 -6.72 -9.82 3.31
C ALA A 309 -6.48 -11.13 4.09
N GLN A 310 -6.02 -12.19 3.41
CA GLN A 310 -5.59 -13.44 4.08
C GLN A 310 -4.34 -13.22 4.92
N VAL A 311 -3.36 -12.43 4.44
CA VAL A 311 -2.21 -12.02 5.25
C VAL A 311 -2.67 -11.29 6.51
N ALA A 312 -3.65 -10.38 6.40
CA ALA A 312 -4.20 -9.68 7.56
C ALA A 312 -4.85 -10.64 8.57
N LEU A 313 -5.59 -11.65 8.11
CA LEU A 313 -6.15 -12.68 8.98
C LEU A 313 -5.05 -13.47 9.70
N ILE A 314 -4.01 -13.90 8.98
CA ILE A 314 -2.86 -14.61 9.57
C ILE A 314 -2.16 -13.72 10.62
N LEU A 315 -1.91 -12.45 10.29
CA LEU A 315 -1.31 -11.51 11.23
C LEU A 315 -2.16 -11.34 12.50
N LYS A 316 -3.48 -11.19 12.35
CA LYS A 316 -4.39 -10.99 13.48
C LYS A 316 -4.35 -12.13 14.51
N GLN A 317 -4.17 -13.37 14.06
CA GLN A 317 -4.12 -14.55 14.89
C GLN A 317 -2.69 -14.91 15.37
N ALA A 318 -1.66 -14.26 14.81
CA ALA A 318 -0.27 -14.49 15.19
C ALA A 318 0.03 -13.98 16.61
N LYS A 319 0.90 -14.67 17.33
CA LYS A 319 1.39 -14.23 18.65
C LYS A 319 2.28 -12.98 18.52
N ALA A 320 3.03 -12.88 17.44
CA ALA A 320 3.85 -11.71 17.09
C ALA A 320 4.17 -11.72 15.59
N HIS A 321 4.56 -10.57 15.08
CA HIS A 321 5.09 -10.39 13.73
C HIS A 321 6.52 -9.86 13.80
N ILE A 322 7.45 -10.49 13.07
CA ILE A 322 8.84 -10.06 12.99
C ILE A 322 9.10 -9.55 11.57
N ASP A 323 9.50 -8.29 11.45
CA ASP A 323 9.70 -7.66 10.15
C ASP A 323 10.72 -6.51 10.24
N ILE A 324 11.03 -5.95 9.11
CA ILE A 324 11.65 -4.62 9.01
C ILE A 324 10.55 -3.54 8.91
N GLU A 325 10.92 -2.29 9.01
CA GLU A 325 9.98 -1.17 8.81
C GLU A 325 9.34 -1.26 7.41
N GLY A 326 8.01 -1.42 7.36
CA GLY A 326 7.26 -1.62 6.11
C GLY A 326 5.75 -1.78 6.28
N GLY A 327 5.09 -2.05 5.15
CA GLY A 327 3.62 -2.08 5.08
C GLY A 327 2.97 -3.14 5.98
N LEU A 328 3.59 -4.31 6.16
CA LEU A 328 3.03 -5.37 7.02
C LEU A 328 3.12 -5.02 8.50
N VAL A 329 4.12 -4.24 8.93
CA VAL A 329 4.18 -3.71 10.30
C VAL A 329 3.00 -2.79 10.58
N HIS A 330 2.70 -1.87 9.66
CA HIS A 330 1.52 -1.00 9.77
C HIS A 330 0.23 -1.82 9.87
N LEU A 331 0.10 -2.86 9.06
CA LEU A 331 -1.06 -3.75 9.03
C LEU A 331 -1.19 -4.54 10.36
N ALA A 332 -0.12 -5.19 10.79
CA ALA A 332 -0.08 -5.97 12.03
C ALA A 332 -0.42 -5.12 13.26
N THR A 333 0.23 -3.94 13.39
CA THR A 333 -0.05 -3.00 14.49
C THR A 333 -1.51 -2.54 14.46
N SER A 334 -2.09 -2.28 13.28
CA SER A 334 -3.50 -1.88 13.16
C SER A 334 -4.48 -2.99 13.52
N LEU A 335 -4.07 -4.25 13.39
CA LEU A 335 -4.82 -5.42 13.84
C LEU A 335 -4.66 -5.70 15.35
N GLY A 336 -3.71 -5.02 16.01
CA GLY A 336 -3.37 -5.23 17.41
C GLY A 336 -2.36 -6.35 17.64
N THR A 337 -1.68 -6.82 16.59
CA THR A 337 -0.63 -7.84 16.68
C THR A 337 0.69 -7.21 17.10
N PRO A 338 1.34 -7.67 18.18
CA PRO A 338 2.65 -7.17 18.59
C PRO A 338 3.70 -7.39 17.51
N CYS A 339 4.55 -6.40 17.26
CA CYS A 339 5.62 -6.53 16.27
C CYS A 339 7.00 -6.36 16.89
N VAL A 340 7.98 -7.12 16.36
CA VAL A 340 9.41 -6.87 16.54
C VAL A 340 9.92 -6.31 15.21
N VAL A 341 10.35 -5.05 15.23
CA VAL A 341 10.62 -4.30 13.99
C VAL A 341 12.09 -3.87 13.95
N MET A 342 12.83 -4.37 12.96
CA MET A 342 14.17 -3.89 12.68
C MET A 342 14.08 -2.62 11.83
N ILE A 343 14.52 -1.49 12.38
CA ILE A 343 14.53 -0.19 11.71
C ILE A 343 15.95 0.11 11.25
N GLY A 344 16.12 0.23 9.95
CA GLY A 344 17.40 0.51 9.29
C GLY A 344 17.63 2.02 9.09
N PRO A 345 17.76 2.49 7.83
CA PRO A 345 18.14 3.87 7.52
C PRO A 345 17.02 4.91 7.67
N THR A 346 15.80 4.49 7.98
CA THR A 346 14.65 5.39 8.17
C THR A 346 14.63 5.94 9.59
N ASN A 347 14.08 7.15 9.78
CA ASN A 347 13.97 7.76 11.09
C ASN A 347 13.17 6.88 12.04
N PHE A 348 13.83 6.44 13.12
CA PHE A 348 13.30 5.51 14.11
C PHE A 348 12.02 6.02 14.79
N SER A 349 12.03 7.28 15.21
CA SER A 349 10.91 7.89 15.93
C SER A 349 9.73 8.18 15.01
N TYR A 350 10.00 8.50 13.74
CA TYR A 350 8.96 8.83 12.77
C TYR A 350 8.14 7.61 12.33
N TYR A 351 8.82 6.48 12.06
CA TYR A 351 8.16 5.28 11.53
C TYR A 351 7.80 4.24 12.59
N GLY A 352 8.48 4.26 13.75
CA GLY A 352 8.24 3.30 14.82
C GLY A 352 6.90 3.51 15.52
N TYR A 353 6.28 2.41 15.94
CA TYR A 353 5.08 2.41 16.78
C TYR A 353 5.47 2.17 18.24
N ALA A 354 4.87 2.90 19.18
CA ALA A 354 5.12 2.73 20.60
C ALA A 354 4.69 1.34 21.11
N GLU A 355 3.68 0.75 20.46
CA GLU A 355 3.14 -0.57 20.76
C GLU A 355 4.07 -1.72 20.35
N ASN A 356 5.08 -1.44 19.52
CA ASN A 356 5.98 -2.44 18.98
C ASN A 356 7.35 -2.44 19.67
N LYS A 357 8.05 -3.57 19.63
CA LYS A 357 9.46 -3.64 19.98
C LYS A 357 10.29 -3.20 18.77
N ASN A 358 10.63 -1.92 18.71
CA ASN A 358 11.47 -1.37 17.68
C ASN A 358 12.95 -1.59 18.03
N ILE A 359 13.73 -2.09 17.07
CA ILE A 359 15.17 -2.37 17.22
C ILE A 359 15.91 -1.47 16.22
N LYS A 360 16.75 -0.58 16.75
CA LYS A 360 17.63 0.29 15.97
C LYS A 360 18.96 -0.40 15.75
N SER A 361 19.51 -0.33 14.54
CA SER A 361 20.88 -0.75 14.29
C SER A 361 21.87 0.16 15.04
N LYS A 362 22.88 -0.44 15.67
CA LYS A 362 23.96 0.33 16.31
C LYS A 362 24.92 0.98 15.30
N GLU A 363 24.92 0.46 14.06
CA GLU A 363 25.83 0.89 12.99
C GLU A 363 25.20 1.93 12.06
N CYS A 364 23.86 2.06 12.07
CA CYS A 364 23.18 3.12 11.35
C CYS A 364 23.10 4.37 12.23
N GLY A 365 23.78 5.44 11.82
CA GLY A 365 23.95 6.67 12.58
C GLY A 365 22.70 7.57 12.71
N ASN A 366 21.50 7.00 12.72
CA ASN A 366 20.24 7.76 12.93
C ASN A 366 19.68 7.52 14.34
#